data_013bd63944664476df568e6c0514f8a2
#
_entry.id   013bd63944664476df568e6c0514f8a2
#
_cell.length_a   1.000
_cell.length_b   1.000
_cell.length_c   1.000
_cell.angle_alpha   90.00
_cell.angle_beta   90.00
_cell.angle_gamma   90.00
#
_symmetry.space_group_name_H-M   'P 1'
#
loop_
_entity.id
_entity.type
_entity.pdbx_description
1 polymer ?
#
loop_
_entity_poly.entity_id
_entity_poly.type
_entity_poly.pdbx_seq_one_letter_code
_entity_poly.pdbx_strand_id
1 'polypeptide(L)'
;MKNIQTLGINYIFVILFTVALSWYFISDNNNKLVSAADKSISSVVTISSSTQSNLSYSNNKSGMGSGVIFSKEGYIVTNLHILNSKNINVQLNNGKNYPANIIGIDKNADIAVLKISADENLNPINIANSDNLKIGDKVLAIGNPYGIGISV
;
A
#
# COMPACT_ATOMS: atom_id res chain seq x y z
N MET A 1 -17.92 57.43 20.12
CA MET A 1 -16.99 56.93 19.07
C MET A 1 -16.06 55.79 19.50
N LYS A 2 -16.10 55.28 20.74
CA LYS A 2 -15.23 54.16 21.21
C LYS A 2 -15.70 52.75 20.87
N ASN A 3 -16.97 52.55 20.52
CA ASN A 3 -17.57 51.20 20.34
C ASN A 3 -17.38 50.55 18.95
N ILE A 4 -17.05 51.36 17.93
CA ILE A 4 -16.94 50.84 16.55
C ILE A 4 -15.57 50.15 16.34
N GLN A 5 -14.51 50.69 16.98
CA GLN A 5 -13.16 50.06 16.84
C GLN A 5 -13.02 48.72 17.56
N THR A 6 -13.70 48.56 18.71
CA THR A 6 -13.68 47.30 19.46
C THR A 6 -14.49 46.20 18.75
N LEU A 7 -15.58 46.52 18.04
CA LEU A 7 -16.35 45.57 17.24
C LEU A 7 -15.50 45.04 16.06
N GLY A 8 -14.80 45.91 15.32
CA GLY A 8 -14.00 45.53 14.17
C GLY A 8 -12.84 44.59 14.54
N ILE A 9 -12.17 44.83 15.67
CA ILE A 9 -11.08 44.00 16.18
C ILE A 9 -11.58 42.58 16.53
N ASN A 10 -12.75 42.46 17.16
CA ASN A 10 -13.35 41.19 17.50
C ASN A 10 -13.68 40.33 16.25
N TYR A 11 -14.21 40.96 15.18
CA TYR A 11 -14.49 40.25 13.93
C TYR A 11 -13.23 39.73 13.24
N ILE A 12 -12.13 40.51 13.26
CA ILE A 12 -10.84 40.11 12.70
C ILE A 12 -10.28 38.88 13.46
N PHE A 13 -10.34 38.88 14.79
CA PHE A 13 -9.90 37.72 15.58
C PHE A 13 -10.74 36.49 15.33
N VAL A 14 -12.06 36.59 15.18
CA VAL A 14 -12.95 35.47 14.84
C VAL A 14 -12.59 34.90 13.46
N ILE A 15 -12.39 35.75 12.45
CA ILE A 15 -12.00 35.30 11.10
C ILE A 15 -10.63 34.61 11.12
N LEU A 16 -9.62 35.18 11.76
CA LEU A 16 -8.30 34.59 11.86
C LEU A 16 -8.33 33.24 12.62
N PHE A 17 -9.15 33.15 13.67
CA PHE A 17 -9.31 31.91 14.44
C PHE A 17 -10.00 30.83 13.63
N THR A 18 -11.07 31.15 12.87
CA THR A 18 -11.74 30.18 11.99
C THR A 18 -10.86 29.72 10.85
N VAL A 19 -10.08 30.61 10.25
CA VAL A 19 -9.10 30.25 9.20
C VAL A 19 -8.01 29.34 9.77
N ALA A 20 -7.48 29.68 10.95
CA ALA A 20 -6.46 28.85 11.62
C ALA A 20 -7.00 27.46 12.00
N LEU A 21 -8.24 27.38 12.52
CA LEU A 21 -8.90 26.11 12.79
C LEU A 21 -9.10 25.29 11.52
N SER A 22 -9.59 25.90 10.45
CA SER A 22 -9.78 25.22 9.17
C SER A 22 -8.45 24.68 8.63
N TRP A 23 -7.39 25.48 8.69
CA TRP A 23 -6.04 25.06 8.27
C TRP A 23 -5.50 23.92 9.12
N TYR A 24 -5.71 23.96 10.45
CA TYR A 24 -5.33 22.90 11.38
C TYR A 24 -6.02 21.57 11.05
N PHE A 25 -7.35 21.58 10.81
CA PHE A 25 -8.10 20.36 10.46
C PHE A 25 -7.70 19.79 9.10
N ILE A 26 -7.42 20.65 8.10
CA ILE A 26 -6.95 20.20 6.77
C ILE A 26 -5.56 19.58 6.89
N SER A 27 -4.66 20.20 7.65
CA SER A 27 -3.30 19.71 7.87
C SER A 27 -3.26 18.37 8.60
N ASP A 28 -4.08 18.19 9.65
CA ASP A 28 -4.14 16.93 10.41
C ASP A 28 -4.62 15.75 9.55
N ASN A 29 -5.62 15.97 8.70
CA ASN A 29 -6.12 14.93 7.78
C ASN A 29 -5.08 14.51 6.73
N ASN A 30 -4.32 15.46 6.18
CA ASN A 30 -3.28 15.16 5.21
C ASN A 30 -2.14 14.37 5.87
N ASN A 31 -1.74 14.73 7.08
CA ASN A 31 -0.69 14.04 7.82
C ASN A 31 -1.05 12.59 8.13
N LYS A 32 -2.33 12.29 8.40
CA LYS A 32 -2.81 10.92 8.62
C LYS A 32 -2.70 10.05 7.37
N LEU A 33 -3.04 10.57 6.20
CA LEU A 33 -2.93 9.83 4.92
C LEU A 33 -1.47 9.57 4.58
N VAL A 34 -0.60 10.58 4.69
CA VAL A 34 0.85 10.42 4.46
C VAL A 34 1.43 9.37 5.42
N SER A 35 1.11 9.45 6.71
CA SER A 35 1.57 8.46 7.70
C SER A 35 1.05 7.06 7.42
N ALA A 36 -0.19 6.92 6.93
CA ALA A 36 -0.73 5.62 6.54
C ALA A 36 0.00 5.04 5.32
N ALA A 37 0.29 5.87 4.31
CA ALA A 37 1.08 5.48 3.15
C ALA A 37 2.48 5.01 3.57
N ASP A 38 3.22 5.82 4.32
CA ASP A 38 4.58 5.53 4.77
C ASP A 38 4.68 4.22 5.55
N LYS A 39 3.72 3.96 6.45
CA LYS A 39 3.66 2.72 7.23
C LYS A 39 3.36 1.50 6.37
N SER A 40 2.56 1.67 5.31
CA SER A 40 2.10 0.56 4.48
C SER A 40 3.09 0.20 3.38
N ILE A 41 3.84 1.17 2.87
CA ILE A 41 4.78 0.98 1.75
C ILE A 41 5.80 -0.13 2.04
N SER A 42 6.31 -0.22 3.27
CA SER A 42 7.29 -1.25 3.66
C SER A 42 6.74 -2.68 3.65
N SER A 43 5.41 -2.82 3.69
CA SER A 43 4.71 -4.11 3.62
C SER A 43 4.33 -4.50 2.19
N VAL A 44 4.42 -3.57 1.22
CA VAL A 44 4.08 -3.82 -0.19
C VAL A 44 5.31 -4.32 -0.92
N VAL A 45 5.12 -5.39 -1.70
CA VAL A 45 6.17 -6.04 -2.47
C VAL A 45 5.79 -6.16 -3.94
N THR A 46 6.79 -6.23 -4.80
CA THR A 46 6.60 -6.58 -6.21
C THR A 46 6.74 -8.08 -6.37
N ILE A 47 5.82 -8.69 -7.10
CA ILE A 47 5.85 -10.11 -7.44
C ILE A 47 6.06 -10.23 -8.94
N SER A 48 7.02 -11.05 -9.32
CA SER A 48 7.24 -11.45 -10.70
C SER A 48 7.18 -12.97 -10.81
N SER A 49 6.48 -13.48 -11.83
CA SER A 49 6.47 -14.88 -12.18
C SER A 49 6.91 -15.04 -13.63
N SER A 50 7.88 -15.88 -13.90
CA SER A 50 8.41 -16.08 -15.25
C SER A 50 8.66 -17.54 -15.55
N THR A 51 8.34 -17.97 -16.76
CA THR A 51 8.76 -19.27 -17.29
C THR A 51 10.09 -19.08 -18.00
N GLN A 52 11.18 -19.54 -17.39
CA GLN A 52 12.45 -19.67 -18.12
C GLN A 52 12.32 -20.84 -19.08
N SER A 53 12.13 -20.58 -20.37
CA SER A 53 12.36 -21.57 -21.41
C SER A 53 13.69 -21.22 -22.12
N ASN A 54 14.63 -22.15 -22.09
CA ASN A 54 15.92 -22.03 -22.80
C ASN A 54 15.74 -22.14 -24.34
N LEU A 55 14.52 -22.12 -24.83
CA LEU A 55 14.20 -22.20 -26.26
C LEU A 55 13.67 -20.83 -26.74
N SER A 56 14.40 -20.23 -27.64
CA SER A 56 14.26 -18.86 -28.21
C SER A 56 12.93 -18.55 -28.90
N TYR A 57 11.89 -19.36 -28.82
CA TYR A 57 10.62 -19.18 -29.53
C TYR A 57 9.37 -19.54 -28.67
N SER A 58 9.48 -19.57 -27.37
CA SER A 58 8.34 -19.88 -26.50
C SER A 58 7.77 -18.58 -25.93
N ASN A 59 6.43 -18.44 -26.02
CA ASN A 59 5.68 -17.36 -25.38
C ASN A 59 6.01 -17.30 -23.86
N ASN A 60 6.96 -16.45 -23.50
CA ASN A 60 7.32 -16.20 -22.12
C ASN A 60 6.11 -15.53 -21.43
N LYS A 61 5.27 -16.33 -20.79
CA LYS A 61 4.23 -15.78 -19.92
C LYS A 61 4.91 -15.26 -18.68
N SER A 62 5.13 -13.98 -18.62
CA SER A 62 5.56 -13.28 -17.40
C SER A 62 4.33 -12.63 -16.75
N GLY A 63 4.15 -12.87 -15.47
CA GLY A 63 3.21 -12.13 -14.64
C GLY A 63 3.97 -11.16 -13.75
N MET A 64 3.43 -9.96 -13.56
CA MET A 64 3.98 -8.99 -12.63
C MET A 64 2.83 -8.31 -11.89
N GLY A 65 3.02 -8.05 -10.61
CA GLY A 65 2.02 -7.39 -9.79
C GLY A 65 2.52 -7.12 -8.39
N SER A 66 1.60 -6.75 -7.53
CA SER A 66 1.87 -6.42 -6.13
C SER A 66 1.44 -7.53 -5.18
N GLY A 67 2.10 -7.61 -4.05
CA GLY A 67 1.68 -8.42 -2.90
C GLY A 67 1.84 -7.64 -1.61
N VAL A 68 1.29 -8.19 -0.54
CA VAL A 68 1.34 -7.58 0.78
C VAL A 68 1.86 -8.60 1.80
N ILE A 69 2.91 -8.23 2.51
CA ILE A 69 3.43 -9.02 3.64
C ILE A 69 2.44 -8.90 4.80
N PHE A 70 1.92 -10.02 5.29
CA PHE A 70 0.99 -10.03 6.42
C PHE A 70 1.51 -10.77 7.65
N SER A 71 2.76 -11.28 7.59
CA SER A 71 3.39 -11.97 8.70
C SER A 71 4.90 -11.74 8.71
N LYS A 72 5.49 -11.69 9.91
CA LYS A 72 6.95 -11.57 10.11
C LYS A 72 7.71 -12.78 9.59
N GLU A 73 7.06 -13.93 9.51
CA GLU A 73 7.62 -15.17 8.98
C GLU A 73 7.74 -15.17 7.46
N GLY A 74 7.26 -14.12 6.77
CA GLY A 74 7.38 -13.95 5.32
C GLY A 74 6.22 -14.52 4.51
N TYR A 75 5.01 -14.56 5.09
CA TYR A 75 3.80 -14.84 4.33
C TYR A 75 3.31 -13.57 3.62
N ILE A 76 2.94 -13.74 2.35
CA ILE A 76 2.54 -12.66 1.43
C ILE A 76 1.25 -13.07 0.76
N VAL A 77 0.28 -12.16 0.71
CA VAL A 77 -0.95 -12.31 -0.07
C VAL A 77 -0.83 -11.57 -1.39
N THR A 78 -1.33 -12.18 -2.46
CA THR A 78 -1.38 -11.59 -3.81
C THR A 78 -2.56 -12.16 -4.60
N ASN A 79 -2.78 -11.66 -5.82
CA ASN A 79 -3.77 -12.24 -6.73
C ASN A 79 -3.21 -13.48 -7.45
N LEU A 80 -4.04 -14.49 -7.62
CA LEU A 80 -3.64 -15.74 -8.26
C LEU A 80 -3.31 -15.54 -9.74
N HIS A 81 -4.05 -14.68 -10.46
CA HIS A 81 -3.83 -14.43 -11.90
C HIS A 81 -2.45 -13.87 -12.23
N ILE A 82 -1.71 -13.32 -11.25
CA ILE A 82 -0.33 -12.84 -11.42
C ILE A 82 0.63 -14.03 -11.55
N LEU A 83 0.29 -15.18 -10.97
CA LEU A 83 1.18 -16.35 -10.86
C LEU A 83 1.07 -17.25 -12.11
N ASN A 84 1.68 -16.81 -13.20
CA ASN A 84 1.66 -17.53 -14.49
C ASN A 84 2.69 -18.66 -14.59
N SER A 85 3.57 -18.80 -13.58
CA SER A 85 4.68 -19.77 -13.53
C SER A 85 4.97 -20.19 -12.08
N LYS A 86 5.66 -21.30 -11.93
CA LYS A 86 6.17 -21.76 -10.62
C LYS A 86 7.43 -21.02 -10.17
N ASN A 87 8.14 -20.35 -11.08
CA ASN A 87 9.30 -19.53 -10.72
C ASN A 87 8.79 -18.14 -10.32
N ILE A 88 8.60 -17.97 -9.02
CA ILE A 88 8.08 -16.75 -8.43
C ILE A 88 9.20 -16.06 -7.68
N ASN A 89 9.37 -14.77 -7.94
CA ASN A 89 10.32 -13.92 -7.24
C ASN A 89 9.58 -12.75 -6.61
N VAL A 90 9.93 -12.44 -5.37
CA VAL A 90 9.39 -11.33 -4.59
C VAL A 90 10.49 -10.31 -4.36
N GLN A 91 10.26 -9.08 -4.79
CA GLN A 91 11.14 -7.96 -4.51
C GLN A 91 10.54 -7.11 -3.39
N LEU A 92 11.29 -6.97 -2.31
CA LEU A 92 10.95 -6.08 -1.20
C LEU A 92 11.14 -4.61 -1.60
N ASN A 93 10.56 -3.70 -0.82
CA ASN A 93 10.68 -2.25 -1.04
C ASN A 93 12.15 -1.74 -1.00
N ASN A 94 13.04 -2.42 -0.29
CA ASN A 94 14.47 -2.12 -0.25
C ASN A 94 15.26 -2.63 -1.47
N GLY A 95 14.58 -3.24 -2.47
CA GLY A 95 15.16 -3.78 -3.69
C GLY A 95 15.70 -5.22 -3.58
N LYS A 96 15.72 -5.82 -2.39
CA LYS A 96 16.13 -7.22 -2.24
C LYS A 96 15.12 -8.18 -2.84
N ASN A 97 15.63 -9.26 -3.42
CA ASN A 97 14.83 -10.26 -4.11
C ASN A 97 14.91 -11.62 -3.42
N TYR A 98 13.76 -12.26 -3.26
CA TYR A 98 13.63 -13.57 -2.63
C TYR A 98 12.79 -14.52 -3.49
N PRO A 99 13.23 -15.76 -3.70
CA PRO A 99 12.38 -16.78 -4.31
C PRO A 99 11.20 -17.07 -3.38
N ALA A 100 10.02 -17.30 -3.97
CA ALA A 100 8.81 -17.56 -3.22
C ALA A 100 8.18 -18.90 -3.60
N ASN A 101 7.58 -19.55 -2.61
CA ASN A 101 6.79 -20.77 -2.78
C ASN A 101 5.31 -20.47 -2.59
N ILE A 102 4.45 -21.09 -3.39
CA ILE A 102 3.00 -21.03 -3.20
C ILE A 102 2.63 -21.95 -2.04
N ILE A 103 1.96 -21.40 -1.03
CA ILE A 103 1.48 -22.13 0.15
C ILE A 103 0.02 -22.52 0.00
N GLY A 104 -0.79 -21.67 -0.62
CA GLY A 104 -2.20 -21.91 -0.86
C GLY A 104 -2.76 -20.99 -1.93
N ILE A 105 -3.86 -21.42 -2.53
CA ILE A 105 -4.60 -20.65 -3.53
C ILE A 105 -6.09 -20.77 -3.29
N ASP A 106 -6.81 -19.69 -3.58
CA ASP A 106 -8.26 -19.68 -3.74
C ASP A 106 -8.58 -19.15 -5.15
N LYS A 107 -9.08 -20.04 -6.00
CA LYS A 107 -9.43 -19.71 -7.38
C LYS A 107 -10.68 -18.84 -7.48
N ASN A 108 -11.61 -18.99 -6.55
CA ASN A 108 -12.88 -18.25 -6.58
C ASN A 108 -12.67 -16.80 -6.16
N ALA A 109 -11.80 -16.58 -5.18
CA ALA A 109 -11.45 -15.25 -4.70
C ALA A 109 -10.29 -14.60 -5.47
N ASP A 110 -9.64 -15.32 -6.40
CA ASP A 110 -8.41 -14.88 -7.08
C ASP A 110 -7.30 -14.53 -6.09
N ILE A 111 -7.11 -15.34 -5.05
CA ILE A 111 -6.12 -15.12 -4.00
C ILE A 111 -5.07 -16.22 -4.01
N ALA A 112 -3.81 -15.83 -3.79
CA ALA A 112 -2.71 -16.74 -3.51
C ALA A 112 -1.93 -16.28 -2.29
N VAL A 113 -1.42 -17.25 -1.52
CA VAL A 113 -0.51 -17.03 -0.40
C VAL A 113 0.86 -17.58 -0.79
N LEU A 114 1.85 -16.71 -0.69
CA LEU A 114 3.25 -17.03 -0.95
C LEU A 114 4.04 -17.04 0.36
N LYS A 115 5.17 -17.73 0.35
CA LYS A 115 6.15 -17.78 1.43
C LYS A 115 7.53 -17.47 0.90
N ILE A 116 8.19 -16.50 1.51
CA ILE A 116 9.62 -16.21 1.33
C ILE A 116 10.40 -16.56 2.60
N SER A 117 11.70 -16.81 2.44
CA SER A 117 12.66 -16.94 3.54
C SER A 117 13.60 -15.75 3.48
N ALA A 118 13.22 -14.66 4.14
CA ALA A 118 14.02 -13.44 4.21
C ALA A 118 15.07 -13.54 5.33
N ASP A 119 16.25 -12.99 5.07
CA ASP A 119 17.37 -12.87 6.02
C ASP A 119 17.33 -11.55 6.82
N GLU A 120 16.20 -10.87 6.79
CA GLU A 120 15.95 -9.58 7.45
C GLU A 120 14.59 -9.52 8.12
N ASN A 121 14.42 -8.52 8.98
CA ASN A 121 13.13 -8.27 9.62
C ASN A 121 12.12 -7.71 8.62
N LEU A 122 11.01 -8.41 8.47
CA LEU A 122 9.89 -7.99 7.63
C LEU A 122 8.90 -7.14 8.42
N ASN A 123 8.30 -6.17 7.75
CA ASN A 123 7.25 -5.31 8.32
C ASN A 123 5.88 -5.77 7.80
N PRO A 124 5.12 -6.61 8.54
CA PRO A 124 3.80 -7.02 8.09
C PRO A 124 2.79 -5.89 8.24
N ILE A 125 1.81 -5.87 7.30
CA ILE A 125 0.66 -4.96 7.38
C ILE A 125 -0.26 -5.36 8.54
N ASN A 126 -0.92 -4.38 9.14
CA ASN A 126 -2.03 -4.65 10.04
C ASN A 126 -3.32 -4.84 9.24
N ILE A 127 -3.91 -6.04 9.33
CA ILE A 127 -5.18 -6.34 8.68
C ILE A 127 -6.31 -5.76 9.55
N ALA A 128 -7.14 -4.91 8.95
CA ALA A 128 -8.32 -4.34 9.59
C ALA A 128 -9.60 -5.04 9.12
N ASN A 129 -10.69 -4.83 9.85
CA ASN A 129 -12.01 -5.28 9.41
C ASN A 129 -12.62 -4.26 8.43
N SER A 130 -12.76 -4.66 7.16
CA SER A 130 -13.34 -3.83 6.09
C SER A 130 -14.83 -3.52 6.29
N ASP A 131 -15.56 -4.32 7.10
CA ASP A 131 -16.97 -4.05 7.40
C ASP A 131 -17.20 -2.75 8.19
N ASN A 132 -16.14 -2.23 8.81
CA ASN A 132 -16.18 -0.96 9.52
C ASN A 132 -16.10 0.27 8.60
N LEU A 133 -15.77 0.08 7.30
CA LEU A 133 -15.69 1.17 6.33
C LEU A 133 -17.08 1.72 5.99
N LYS A 134 -17.14 3.03 5.85
CA LYS A 134 -18.37 3.77 5.51
C LYS A 134 -18.20 4.52 4.19
N ILE A 135 -19.31 4.74 3.51
CA ILE A 135 -19.32 5.60 2.32
C ILE A 135 -18.84 7.01 2.71
N GLY A 136 -17.82 7.49 2.00
CA GLY A 136 -17.19 8.78 2.29
C GLY A 136 -15.85 8.68 3.06
N ASP A 137 -15.48 7.48 3.56
CA ASP A 137 -14.16 7.26 4.15
C ASP A 137 -13.07 7.40 3.09
N LYS A 138 -11.96 8.01 3.49
CA LYS A 138 -10.77 8.12 2.63
C LYS A 138 -9.99 6.82 2.70
N VAL A 139 -9.64 6.28 1.54
CA VAL A 139 -8.82 5.07 1.38
C VAL A 139 -7.65 5.34 0.46
N LEU A 140 -6.58 4.56 0.61
CA LEU A 140 -5.42 4.59 -0.26
C LEU A 140 -5.27 3.23 -0.96
N ALA A 141 -5.00 3.27 -2.26
CA ALA A 141 -4.59 2.09 -3.01
C ALA A 141 -3.07 2.16 -3.21
N ILE A 142 -2.33 1.18 -2.67
CA ILE A 142 -0.87 1.16 -2.74
C ILE A 142 -0.44 -0.11 -3.49
N GLY A 143 0.43 0.05 -4.47
CA GLY A 143 0.95 -1.07 -5.25
C GLY A 143 2.17 -0.71 -6.10
N ASN A 144 2.75 -1.72 -6.73
CA ASN A 144 3.80 -1.59 -7.73
C ASN A 144 3.45 -2.45 -8.96
N PRO A 145 2.43 -2.08 -9.74
CA PRO A 145 1.81 -2.94 -10.75
C PRO A 145 2.75 -3.36 -11.88
N TYR A 146 3.79 -2.56 -12.16
CA TYR A 146 4.73 -2.81 -13.26
C TYR A 146 6.20 -2.92 -12.81
N GLY A 147 6.46 -2.95 -11.51
CA GLY A 147 7.83 -2.97 -10.99
C GLY A 147 8.64 -1.70 -11.22
N ILE A 148 7.99 -0.61 -11.64
CA ILE A 148 8.65 0.67 -11.99
C ILE A 148 8.67 1.67 -10.82
N GLY A 149 8.06 1.31 -9.70
CA GLY A 149 7.96 2.12 -8.49
C GLY A 149 6.61 1.99 -7.82
N ILE A 150 6.58 2.25 -6.50
CA ILE A 150 5.34 2.22 -5.72
C ILE A 150 4.47 3.41 -6.12
N SER A 151 3.20 3.10 -6.39
CA SER A 151 2.13 4.08 -6.64
C SER A 151 1.17 4.10 -5.46
N VAL A 152 0.70 5.31 -5.08
CA VAL A 152 -0.26 5.55 -4.00
C VAL A 152 -1.42 6.37 -4.54
#